data_905451a379115b362732746cdbca8910
#
_entry.id   905451a379115b362732746cdbca8910
#
_cell.length_a   1.000
_cell.length_b   1.000
_cell.length_c   1.000
_cell.angle_alpha   90.00
_cell.angle_beta   90.00
_cell.angle_gamma   90.00
#
_symmetry.space_group_name_H-M   'P 1'
#
loop_
_entity.id
_entity.type
_entity.pdbx_description
1 polymer ?
#
loop_
_entity_poly.entity_id
_entity_poly.type
_entity_poly.pdbx_seq_one_letter_code
_entity_poly.pdbx_strand_id
1 'polypeptide(L)'
;MDAMSGLLRQALDGFGDERAFVALCYEVLLGRPADEGGLDHYTARLREGAARLSIVEAFSASEEFAGRVRRLTPPAIRMPRDVQLCELANPAKWDNPEWHAILRSLVSVPTDYESMHRKAYEYGQAIFGLQRLGKLTGSARVLSVGAGHEVILFWLANHVGRVIATDLYEGDWQSAFAKEGNPDVLRDPAAYAPFPYRQDRLLFLKMDGSRLGFRDGCFDVVYSLSSIEHFGGVEGARRSVADMGRVLKPGGVLALATEWCVRGRAAGEVFSPEQVRHIIDHPRLRLVQPIDDRVWDRYETDPVDLRVDRFQTPHMLLKHDEAIFTSVFVFLEKI
;
A
#
# COMPACT_ATOMS: atom_id res chain seq x y z
N MET A 1 15.30 -32.57 10.85
CA MET A 1 15.16 -32.12 9.44
C MET A 1 14.46 -33.16 8.55
N ASP A 2 14.50 -34.43 8.86
CA ASP A 2 13.98 -35.52 7.99
C ASP A 2 12.44 -35.61 7.86
N ALA A 3 11.69 -35.41 8.94
CA ALA A 3 10.23 -35.59 8.90
C ALA A 3 9.51 -34.51 8.08
N MET A 4 9.98 -33.26 8.11
CA MET A 4 9.40 -32.15 7.38
C MET A 4 9.66 -32.26 5.87
N SER A 5 10.84 -32.74 5.48
CA SER A 5 11.18 -33.05 4.09
C SER A 5 10.32 -34.19 3.52
N GLY A 6 9.97 -35.18 4.34
CA GLY A 6 9.10 -36.31 3.95
C GLY A 6 7.64 -35.82 3.69
N LEU A 7 7.09 -35.02 4.58
CA LEU A 7 5.75 -34.44 4.43
C LEU A 7 5.66 -33.52 3.21
N LEU A 8 6.68 -32.69 2.99
CA LEU A 8 6.74 -31.80 1.82
C LEU A 8 6.77 -32.60 0.51
N ARG A 9 7.58 -33.66 0.42
CA ARG A 9 7.59 -34.56 -0.74
C ARG A 9 6.22 -35.18 -0.99
N GLN A 10 5.59 -35.73 0.04
CA GLN A 10 4.27 -36.35 -0.07
C GLN A 10 3.19 -35.36 -0.54
N ALA A 11 3.24 -34.10 -0.06
CA ALA A 11 2.34 -33.05 -0.49
C ALA A 11 2.57 -32.66 -1.97
N LEU A 12 3.84 -32.57 -2.39
CA LEU A 12 4.20 -32.24 -3.76
C LEU A 12 3.86 -33.37 -4.74
N ASP A 13 4.02 -34.63 -4.35
CA ASP A 13 3.72 -35.80 -5.17
C ASP A 13 2.21 -36.01 -5.39
N GLY A 14 1.38 -35.43 -4.51
CA GLY A 14 -0.09 -35.42 -4.65
C GLY A 14 -0.63 -34.49 -5.74
N PHE A 15 0.19 -33.64 -6.36
CA PHE A 15 -0.21 -32.79 -7.46
C PHE A 15 -0.39 -33.63 -8.74
N GLY A 16 -1.62 -33.66 -9.31
CA GLY A 16 -1.95 -34.52 -10.45
C GLY A 16 -1.48 -34.01 -11.81
N ASP A 17 -1.39 -32.68 -11.99
CA ASP A 17 -1.02 -32.03 -13.25
C ASP A 17 0.36 -31.35 -13.15
N GLU A 18 1.29 -31.84 -13.98
CA GLU A 18 2.68 -31.35 -14.01
C GLU A 18 2.78 -29.91 -14.50
N ARG A 19 1.98 -29.55 -15.51
CA ARG A 19 1.98 -28.20 -16.09
C ARG A 19 1.40 -27.19 -15.09
N ALA A 20 0.31 -27.55 -14.38
CA ALA A 20 -0.26 -26.75 -13.32
C ALA A 20 0.69 -26.60 -12.13
N PHE A 21 1.43 -27.67 -11.78
CA PHE A 21 2.44 -27.59 -10.73
C PHE A 21 3.57 -26.60 -11.08
N VAL A 22 4.09 -26.64 -12.31
CA VAL A 22 5.13 -25.71 -12.76
C VAL A 22 4.59 -24.27 -12.77
N ALA A 23 3.38 -24.03 -13.28
CA ALA A 23 2.74 -22.72 -13.26
C ALA A 23 2.63 -22.17 -11.83
N LEU A 24 2.22 -23.00 -10.87
CA LEU A 24 2.17 -22.65 -9.46
C LEU A 24 3.55 -22.28 -8.90
N CYS A 25 4.62 -23.00 -9.29
CA CYS A 25 5.98 -22.63 -8.88
C CYS A 25 6.37 -21.22 -9.36
N TYR A 26 6.02 -20.84 -10.59
CA TYR A 26 6.25 -19.48 -11.09
C TYR A 26 5.47 -18.44 -10.30
N GLU A 27 4.19 -18.67 -10.02
CA GLU A 27 3.37 -17.75 -9.23
C GLU A 27 3.86 -17.60 -7.79
N VAL A 28 4.06 -18.74 -7.11
CA VAL A 28 4.36 -18.74 -5.67
C VAL A 28 5.82 -18.34 -5.40
N LEU A 29 6.78 -18.88 -6.17
CA LEU A 29 8.20 -18.63 -5.91
C LEU A 29 8.71 -17.39 -6.62
N LEU A 30 8.29 -17.10 -7.85
CA LEU A 30 8.77 -15.96 -8.62
C LEU A 30 7.81 -14.77 -8.66
N GLY A 31 6.52 -14.97 -8.30
CA GLY A 31 5.51 -13.90 -8.25
C GLY A 31 5.06 -13.40 -9.62
N ARG A 32 5.15 -14.25 -10.63
CA ARG A 32 4.71 -13.94 -12.00
C ARG A 32 4.15 -15.17 -12.69
N PRO A 33 3.33 -15.01 -13.74
CA PRO A 33 2.94 -16.13 -14.59
C PRO A 33 4.17 -16.75 -15.28
N ALA A 34 4.08 -18.05 -15.55
CA ALA A 34 5.09 -18.76 -16.32
C ALA A 34 5.12 -18.26 -17.76
N ASP A 35 6.31 -18.06 -18.32
CA ASP A 35 6.48 -17.96 -19.76
C ASP A 35 6.38 -19.35 -20.41
N GLU A 36 5.99 -19.41 -21.70
CA GLU A 36 5.76 -20.70 -22.38
C GLU A 36 7.03 -21.58 -22.41
N GLY A 37 8.19 -20.98 -22.67
CA GLY A 37 9.45 -21.72 -22.73
C GLY A 37 9.83 -22.36 -21.42
N GLY A 38 9.71 -21.62 -20.31
CA GLY A 38 9.97 -22.11 -18.96
C GLY A 38 8.95 -23.16 -18.53
N LEU A 39 7.68 -22.95 -18.86
CA LEU A 39 6.61 -23.89 -18.56
C LEU A 39 6.83 -25.24 -19.28
N ASP A 40 7.19 -25.20 -20.54
CA ASP A 40 7.48 -26.42 -21.35
C ASP A 40 8.74 -27.12 -20.87
N HIS A 41 9.82 -26.37 -20.56
CA HIS A 41 11.08 -26.92 -20.06
C HIS A 41 10.90 -27.73 -18.78
N TYR A 42 10.30 -27.13 -17.77
CA TYR A 42 10.14 -27.79 -16.47
C TYR A 42 9.07 -28.89 -16.48
N THR A 43 8.03 -28.76 -17.31
CA THR A 43 7.04 -29.82 -17.52
C THR A 43 7.68 -31.05 -18.21
N ALA A 44 8.54 -30.86 -19.19
CA ALA A 44 9.28 -31.93 -19.81
C ALA A 44 10.17 -32.69 -18.84
N ARG A 45 10.91 -31.97 -17.97
CA ARG A 45 11.73 -32.57 -16.91
C ARG A 45 10.92 -33.45 -15.95
N LEU A 46 9.72 -33.01 -15.57
CA LEU A 46 8.83 -33.82 -14.72
C LEU A 46 8.37 -35.08 -15.43
N ARG A 47 8.03 -35.01 -16.72
CA ARG A 47 7.65 -36.17 -17.55
C ARG A 47 8.80 -37.13 -17.76
N GLU A 48 10.03 -36.66 -17.75
CA GLU A 48 11.26 -37.46 -17.81
C GLU A 48 11.61 -38.09 -16.42
N GLY A 49 10.80 -37.86 -15.40
CA GLY A 49 10.94 -38.49 -14.09
C GLY A 49 11.69 -37.65 -13.04
N ALA A 50 11.91 -36.36 -13.30
CA ALA A 50 12.46 -35.48 -12.25
C ALA A 50 11.50 -35.35 -11.06
N ALA A 51 12.01 -35.38 -9.85
CA ALA A 51 11.21 -35.17 -8.65
C ALA A 51 10.71 -33.71 -8.58
N ARG A 52 9.44 -33.49 -8.20
CA ARG A 52 8.86 -32.15 -8.03
C ARG A 52 9.68 -31.28 -7.08
N LEU A 53 10.24 -31.88 -6.02
CA LEU A 53 11.12 -31.17 -5.10
C LEU A 53 12.33 -30.56 -5.81
N SER A 54 12.93 -31.28 -6.78
CA SER A 54 14.09 -30.76 -7.54
C SER A 54 13.73 -29.53 -8.41
N ILE A 55 12.46 -29.42 -8.82
CA ILE A 55 11.98 -28.24 -9.53
C ILE A 55 11.87 -27.06 -8.53
N VAL A 56 11.27 -27.28 -7.36
CA VAL A 56 11.19 -26.26 -6.30
C VAL A 56 12.59 -25.76 -5.88
N GLU A 57 13.54 -26.70 -5.75
CA GLU A 57 14.95 -26.39 -5.44
C GLU A 57 15.59 -25.54 -6.52
N ALA A 58 15.36 -25.87 -7.81
CA ALA A 58 15.88 -25.10 -8.94
C ALA A 58 15.34 -23.65 -8.95
N PHE A 59 14.04 -23.48 -8.69
CA PHE A 59 13.42 -22.15 -8.59
C PHE A 59 14.00 -21.38 -7.39
N SER A 60 14.09 -21.99 -6.22
CA SER A 60 14.61 -21.34 -5.00
C SER A 60 16.10 -20.99 -5.08
N ALA A 61 16.86 -21.69 -5.91
CA ALA A 61 18.27 -21.39 -6.18
C ALA A 61 18.46 -20.34 -7.29
N SER A 62 17.38 -19.89 -7.96
CA SER A 62 17.49 -18.94 -9.06
C SER A 62 17.80 -17.50 -8.57
N GLU A 63 18.52 -16.73 -9.39
CA GLU A 63 18.74 -15.30 -9.17
C GLU A 63 17.41 -14.52 -9.12
N GLU A 64 16.40 -14.95 -9.86
CA GLU A 64 15.07 -14.32 -9.87
C GLU A 64 14.39 -14.49 -8.52
N PHE A 65 14.42 -15.69 -7.92
CA PHE A 65 13.92 -15.94 -6.57
C PHE A 65 14.73 -15.16 -5.52
N ALA A 66 16.05 -15.19 -5.60
CA ALA A 66 16.91 -14.42 -4.70
C ALA A 66 16.63 -12.91 -4.81
N GLY A 67 16.37 -12.42 -6.01
CA GLY A 67 15.95 -11.04 -6.24
C GLY A 67 14.58 -10.73 -5.62
N ARG A 68 13.62 -11.66 -5.70
CA ARG A 68 12.32 -11.52 -5.05
C ARG A 68 12.45 -11.52 -3.53
N VAL A 69 13.22 -12.46 -2.96
CA VAL A 69 13.48 -12.52 -1.51
C VAL A 69 14.14 -11.23 -1.03
N ARG A 70 15.14 -10.71 -1.75
CA ARG A 70 15.76 -9.41 -1.42
C ARG A 70 14.76 -8.26 -1.44
N ARG A 71 13.79 -8.26 -2.37
CA ARG A 71 12.72 -7.24 -2.43
C ARG A 71 11.72 -7.37 -1.28
N LEU A 72 11.38 -8.61 -0.91
CA LEU A 72 10.44 -8.90 0.19
C LEU A 72 11.09 -8.84 1.58
N THR A 73 12.42 -8.96 1.64
CA THR A 73 13.20 -8.90 2.89
C THR A 73 14.18 -7.73 2.83
N PRO A 74 13.72 -6.49 3.06
CA PRO A 74 14.61 -5.35 3.12
C PRO A 74 15.65 -5.55 4.23
N PRO A 75 16.82 -4.89 4.15
CA PRO A 75 17.83 -5.01 5.19
C PRO A 75 17.22 -4.65 6.55
N ALA A 76 17.52 -5.46 7.55
CA ALA A 76 16.99 -5.32 8.92
C ALA A 76 17.63 -4.13 9.64
N ILE A 77 17.47 -2.93 9.12
CA ILE A 77 17.77 -1.70 9.85
C ILE A 77 16.59 -1.48 10.78
N ARG A 78 16.77 -1.82 12.06
CA ARG A 78 15.82 -1.46 13.10
C ARG A 78 15.91 0.06 13.32
N MET A 79 15.11 0.80 12.60
CA MET A 79 14.91 2.22 12.85
C MET A 79 14.19 2.41 14.19
N PRO A 80 14.50 3.45 14.97
CA PRO A 80 13.65 3.85 16.09
C PRO A 80 12.20 4.03 15.63
N ARG A 81 11.23 3.64 16.46
CA ARG A 81 9.80 3.67 16.09
C ARG A 81 9.29 5.05 15.65
N ASP A 82 9.83 6.10 16.22
CA ASP A 82 9.48 7.48 15.91
C ASP A 82 9.88 7.93 14.48
N VAL A 83 10.84 7.22 13.85
CA VAL A 83 11.31 7.51 12.49
C VAL A 83 10.99 6.40 11.48
N GLN A 84 10.25 5.34 11.91
CA GLN A 84 9.82 4.26 11.03
C GLN A 84 8.93 4.82 9.90
N LEU A 85 9.12 4.36 8.66
CA LEU A 85 8.34 4.79 7.50
C LEU A 85 7.27 3.77 7.10
N CYS A 86 7.61 2.48 7.11
CA CYS A 86 6.67 1.40 6.78
C CYS A 86 6.20 0.74 8.08
N GLU A 87 4.98 1.04 8.51
CA GLU A 87 4.46 0.58 9.80
C GLU A 87 2.93 0.61 9.86
N LEU A 88 2.36 -0.03 10.87
CA LEU A 88 0.97 0.20 11.26
C LEU A 88 0.81 1.61 11.83
N ALA A 89 -0.38 2.20 11.67
CA ALA A 89 -0.67 3.53 12.20
C ALA A 89 -0.29 3.60 13.68
N ASN A 90 0.71 4.42 14.01
CA ASN A 90 1.42 4.38 15.28
C ASN A 90 1.18 5.67 16.08
N PRO A 91 0.46 5.61 17.22
CA PRO A 91 0.24 6.76 18.09
C PRO A 91 1.52 7.43 18.60
N ALA A 92 2.63 6.69 18.72
CA ALA A 92 3.91 7.26 19.15
C ALA A 92 4.47 8.33 18.20
N LYS A 93 3.93 8.45 16.98
CA LYS A 93 4.28 9.53 16.05
C LYS A 93 3.89 10.91 16.59
N TRP A 94 2.84 11.00 17.40
CA TRP A 94 2.44 12.25 18.03
C TRP A 94 3.49 12.79 19.01
N ASP A 95 4.38 11.94 19.55
CA ASP A 95 5.51 12.32 20.37
C ASP A 95 6.72 12.84 19.53
N ASN A 96 6.74 12.62 18.23
CA ASN A 96 7.81 13.08 17.35
C ASN A 96 7.57 14.55 16.96
N PRO A 97 8.45 15.50 17.37
CA PRO A 97 8.21 16.93 17.13
C PRO A 97 8.16 17.32 15.65
N GLU A 98 8.96 16.67 14.80
CA GLU A 98 9.00 16.92 13.35
C GLU A 98 7.70 16.44 12.70
N TRP A 99 7.29 15.22 13.01
CA TRP A 99 6.05 14.65 12.50
C TRP A 99 4.83 15.45 12.99
N HIS A 100 4.81 15.83 14.26
CA HIS A 100 3.74 16.64 14.82
C HIS A 100 3.68 18.06 14.22
N ALA A 101 4.85 18.65 13.84
CA ALA A 101 4.88 19.93 13.13
C ALA A 101 4.24 19.82 11.73
N ILE A 102 4.39 18.67 11.07
CA ILE A 102 3.71 18.40 9.80
C ILE A 102 2.20 18.41 9.99
N LEU A 103 1.66 17.72 10.99
CA LEU A 103 0.21 17.73 11.25
C LEU A 103 -0.30 19.16 11.48
N ARG A 104 0.38 19.95 12.31
CA ARG A 104 -0.01 21.35 12.53
C ARG A 104 -0.02 22.20 11.26
N SER A 105 0.80 21.87 10.27
CA SER A 105 0.82 22.57 8.98
C SER A 105 -0.38 22.25 8.09
N LEU A 106 -1.13 21.21 8.40
CA LEU A 106 -2.36 20.80 7.68
C LEU A 106 -3.63 21.52 8.14
N VAL A 107 -3.52 22.40 9.13
CA VAL A 107 -4.52 23.35 9.67
C VAL A 107 -5.83 22.71 10.16
N SER A 108 -6.52 21.93 9.34
CA SER A 108 -7.83 21.33 9.66
C SER A 108 -7.74 19.93 10.27
N VAL A 109 -6.53 19.45 10.51
CA VAL A 109 -6.29 18.10 11.04
C VAL A 109 -6.12 18.17 12.56
N PRO A 110 -6.83 17.32 13.35
CA PRO A 110 -6.63 17.24 14.79
C PRO A 110 -5.18 16.87 15.15
N THR A 111 -4.62 17.53 16.14
CA THR A 111 -3.20 17.35 16.50
C THR A 111 -2.98 16.84 17.93
N ASP A 112 -4.04 16.82 18.77
CA ASP A 112 -3.94 16.33 20.14
C ASP A 112 -4.20 14.80 20.22
N TYR A 113 -3.77 14.23 21.34
CA TYR A 113 -3.86 12.80 21.62
C TYR A 113 -5.29 12.29 21.73
N GLU A 114 -6.19 13.09 22.27
CA GLU A 114 -7.57 12.71 22.52
C GLU A 114 -8.37 12.64 21.23
N SER A 115 -7.97 13.43 20.24
CA SER A 115 -8.60 13.50 18.91
C SER A 115 -7.81 12.79 17.81
N MET A 116 -6.84 11.91 18.17
CA MET A 116 -6.10 11.13 17.16
C MET A 116 -7.01 10.43 16.19
N HIS A 117 -6.65 10.51 14.92
CA HIS A 117 -7.38 9.87 13.85
C HIS A 117 -6.42 9.25 12.84
N ARG A 118 -6.69 8.01 12.40
CA ARG A 118 -5.84 7.30 11.43
C ARG A 118 -5.64 8.07 10.11
N LYS A 119 -6.63 8.84 9.64
CA LYS A 119 -6.46 9.72 8.47
C LYS A 119 -5.44 10.83 8.73
N ALA A 120 -5.44 11.41 9.94
CA ALA A 120 -4.40 12.37 10.33
C ALA A 120 -3.02 11.71 10.33
N TYR A 121 -2.93 10.46 10.82
CA TYR A 121 -1.71 9.66 10.72
C TYR A 121 -1.27 9.47 9.28
N GLU A 122 -2.17 9.06 8.38
CA GLU A 122 -1.87 8.81 6.97
C GLU A 122 -1.30 10.06 6.28
N TYR A 123 -1.91 11.22 6.50
CA TYR A 123 -1.41 12.50 5.96
C TYR A 123 -0.03 12.86 6.51
N GLY A 124 0.12 12.79 7.83
CA GLY A 124 1.40 13.06 8.49
C GLY A 124 2.49 12.13 8.03
N GLN A 125 2.21 10.83 7.96
CA GLN A 125 3.18 9.80 7.55
C GLN A 125 3.56 9.93 6.07
N ALA A 126 2.60 10.25 5.19
CA ALA A 126 2.89 10.49 3.78
C ALA A 126 3.89 11.63 3.60
N ILE A 127 3.62 12.79 4.21
CA ILE A 127 4.50 13.96 4.11
C ILE A 127 5.85 13.67 4.76
N PHE A 128 5.86 13.16 5.98
CA PHE A 128 7.08 12.83 6.71
C PHE A 128 7.99 11.88 5.93
N GLY A 129 7.44 10.78 5.43
CA GLY A 129 8.21 9.81 4.67
C GLY A 129 8.72 10.37 3.34
N LEU A 130 7.89 11.11 2.60
CA LEU A 130 8.30 11.75 1.35
C LEU A 130 9.40 12.81 1.56
N GLN A 131 9.36 13.55 2.68
CA GLN A 131 10.43 14.47 3.07
C GLN A 131 11.73 13.72 3.37
N ARG A 132 11.65 12.67 4.20
CA ARG A 132 12.80 11.81 4.55
C ARG A 132 13.43 11.12 3.36
N LEU A 133 12.64 10.77 2.36
CA LEU A 133 13.09 10.19 1.09
C LEU A 133 13.55 11.22 0.07
N GLY A 134 13.49 12.53 0.39
CA GLY A 134 13.91 13.61 -0.50
C GLY A 134 13.03 13.77 -1.76
N LYS A 135 11.76 13.36 -1.69
CA LYS A 135 10.86 13.35 -2.86
C LYS A 135 9.99 14.60 -3.01
N LEU A 136 9.92 15.46 -1.99
CA LEU A 136 9.16 16.72 -2.04
C LEU A 136 10.06 17.87 -2.53
N THR A 137 10.25 17.95 -3.84
CA THR A 137 11.02 19.02 -4.48
C THR A 137 10.12 19.97 -5.25
N GLY A 138 10.57 21.23 -5.45
CA GLY A 138 9.82 22.22 -6.21
C GLY A 138 9.55 21.87 -7.68
N SER A 139 10.19 20.82 -8.22
CA SER A 139 9.96 20.28 -9.56
C SER A 139 9.23 18.94 -9.56
N ALA A 140 8.99 18.32 -8.41
CA ALA A 140 8.37 17.02 -8.32
C ALA A 140 6.94 17.01 -8.89
N ARG A 141 6.61 15.95 -9.62
CA ARG A 141 5.27 15.67 -10.13
C ARG A 141 4.66 14.56 -9.29
N VAL A 142 3.57 14.88 -8.62
CA VAL A 142 2.87 14.00 -7.69
C VAL A 142 1.53 13.60 -8.27
N LEU A 143 1.19 12.32 -8.20
CA LEU A 143 -0.13 11.78 -8.51
C LEU A 143 -0.79 11.27 -7.22
N SER A 144 -2.02 11.67 -6.97
CA SER A 144 -2.90 11.06 -5.97
C SER A 144 -3.93 10.16 -6.65
N VAL A 145 -4.11 8.94 -6.16
CA VAL A 145 -5.06 7.96 -6.69
C VAL A 145 -6.09 7.62 -5.63
N GLY A 146 -7.38 7.81 -5.94
CA GLY A 146 -8.47 7.79 -4.96
C GLY A 146 -8.37 9.01 -4.04
N ALA A 147 -8.19 10.18 -4.65
CA ALA A 147 -7.76 11.40 -3.96
C ALA A 147 -8.86 12.13 -3.18
N GLY A 148 -10.14 11.89 -3.51
CA GLY A 148 -11.19 12.74 -2.98
C GLY A 148 -10.84 14.23 -3.10
N HIS A 149 -11.00 14.96 -1.99
CA HIS A 149 -10.54 16.36 -1.84
C HIS A 149 -9.71 16.52 -0.54
N GLU A 150 -8.86 15.55 -0.26
CA GLU A 150 -8.06 15.48 0.96
C GLU A 150 -7.17 16.72 1.17
N VAL A 151 -7.02 17.16 2.41
CA VAL A 151 -6.23 18.35 2.79
C VAL A 151 -4.77 18.29 2.31
N ILE A 152 -4.19 17.10 2.26
CA ILE A 152 -2.82 16.88 1.81
C ILE A 152 -2.59 17.34 0.35
N LEU A 153 -3.60 17.31 -0.51
CA LEU A 153 -3.52 17.79 -1.89
C LEU A 153 -3.16 19.28 -1.95
N PHE A 154 -3.84 20.08 -1.15
CA PHE A 154 -3.66 21.54 -1.08
C PHE A 154 -2.31 21.88 -0.45
N TRP A 155 -1.90 21.10 0.56
CA TRP A 155 -0.57 21.25 1.17
C TRP A 155 0.53 20.94 0.15
N LEU A 156 0.45 19.83 -0.55
CA LEU A 156 1.42 19.43 -1.58
C LEU A 156 1.50 20.45 -2.72
N ALA A 157 0.39 21.04 -3.13
CA ALA A 157 0.39 22.09 -4.17
C ALA A 157 1.26 23.28 -3.80
N ASN A 158 1.46 23.57 -2.51
CA ASN A 158 2.36 24.61 -2.04
C ASN A 158 3.85 24.19 -2.02
N HIS A 159 4.15 22.89 -2.04
CA HIS A 159 5.49 22.36 -1.78
C HIS A 159 6.16 21.68 -2.99
N VAL A 160 5.37 21.26 -4.00
CA VAL A 160 5.89 20.53 -5.17
C VAL A 160 5.58 21.26 -6.48
N GLY A 161 6.14 20.76 -7.58
CA GLY A 161 5.97 21.37 -8.89
C GLY A 161 4.56 21.19 -9.50
N ARG A 162 3.97 20.01 -9.31
CA ARG A 162 2.62 19.69 -9.80
C ARG A 162 1.99 18.57 -8.99
N VAL A 163 0.73 18.70 -8.67
CA VAL A 163 -0.12 17.64 -8.10
C VAL A 163 -1.26 17.35 -9.08
N ILE A 164 -1.48 16.09 -9.37
CA ILE A 164 -2.66 15.60 -10.09
C ILE A 164 -3.43 14.70 -9.13
N ALA A 165 -4.65 15.07 -8.82
CA ALA A 165 -5.59 14.33 -7.99
C ALA A 165 -6.57 13.57 -8.89
N THR A 166 -6.66 12.25 -8.73
CA THR A 166 -7.57 11.40 -9.51
C THR A 166 -8.50 10.62 -8.62
N ASP A 167 -9.78 10.62 -8.99
CA ASP A 167 -10.82 9.86 -8.32
C ASP A 167 -11.97 9.62 -9.31
N LEU A 168 -12.90 8.72 -9.00
CA LEU A 168 -14.12 8.54 -9.79
C LEU A 168 -15.03 9.76 -9.73
N TYR A 169 -15.05 10.48 -8.61
CA TYR A 169 -15.94 11.63 -8.36
C TYR A 169 -17.39 11.34 -8.77
N GLU A 170 -17.87 10.15 -8.42
CA GLU A 170 -19.24 9.73 -8.63
C GLU A 170 -20.02 9.94 -7.34
N GLY A 171 -21.04 10.82 -7.38
CA GLY A 171 -21.76 11.30 -6.19
C GLY A 171 -22.55 10.25 -5.41
N ASP A 172 -22.63 9.01 -5.88
CA ASP A 172 -23.33 7.90 -5.24
C ASP A 172 -22.43 7.06 -4.31
N TRP A 173 -21.16 7.41 -4.17
CA TRP A 173 -20.28 6.70 -3.26
C TRP A 173 -20.60 7.09 -1.81
N GLN A 174 -21.49 6.32 -1.20
CA GLN A 174 -21.92 6.47 0.19
C GLN A 174 -21.04 5.65 1.14
N SER A 175 -19.75 5.97 1.23
CA SER A 175 -19.07 5.57 2.44
C SER A 175 -19.49 6.50 3.58
N ALA A 176 -19.45 6.01 4.78
CA ALA A 176 -19.76 6.79 5.98
C ALA A 176 -18.84 8.00 6.20
N PHE A 177 -17.75 8.08 5.44
CA PHE A 177 -16.72 9.11 5.45
C PHE A 177 -16.68 9.93 4.16
N ALA A 178 -17.48 9.60 3.15
CA ALA A 178 -17.35 10.07 1.78
C ALA A 178 -18.19 11.30 1.45
N LYS A 179 -17.91 12.36 2.12
CA LYS A 179 -18.02 13.66 1.44
C LYS A 179 -16.79 13.92 0.52
N GLU A 180 -15.81 13.01 0.55
CA GLU A 180 -14.51 13.20 -0.09
C GLU A 180 -14.50 12.98 -1.61
N GLY A 181 -15.46 12.24 -2.16
CA GLY A 181 -15.62 12.05 -3.61
C GLY A 181 -16.56 13.03 -4.30
N ASN A 182 -16.83 14.20 -3.73
CA ASN A 182 -17.78 15.15 -4.28
C ASN A 182 -17.34 15.67 -5.67
N PRO A 183 -18.15 15.47 -6.75
CA PRO A 183 -17.81 15.91 -8.10
C PRO A 183 -17.67 17.44 -8.25
N ASP A 184 -18.21 18.23 -7.34
CA ASP A 184 -18.12 19.70 -7.41
C ASP A 184 -16.67 20.20 -7.24
N VAL A 185 -15.78 19.38 -6.64
CA VAL A 185 -14.35 19.71 -6.59
C VAL A 185 -13.71 19.85 -7.97
N LEU A 186 -14.25 19.18 -8.99
CA LEU A 186 -13.79 19.31 -10.38
C LEU A 186 -14.09 20.70 -10.96
N ARG A 187 -15.11 21.39 -10.44
CA ARG A 187 -15.54 22.71 -10.91
C ARG A 187 -14.90 23.84 -10.12
N ASP A 188 -14.86 23.69 -8.81
CA ASP A 188 -14.32 24.69 -7.89
C ASP A 188 -13.47 24.02 -6.78
N PRO A 189 -12.22 23.66 -7.08
CA PRO A 189 -11.32 23.11 -6.07
C PRO A 189 -11.07 24.07 -4.90
N ALA A 190 -11.17 25.40 -5.14
CA ALA A 190 -10.88 26.39 -4.12
C ALA A 190 -11.91 26.38 -2.98
N ALA A 191 -13.16 26.01 -3.25
CA ALA A 191 -14.20 25.87 -2.24
C ALA A 191 -13.89 24.75 -1.21
N TYR A 192 -13.02 23.81 -1.54
CA TYR A 192 -12.62 22.70 -0.69
C TYR A 192 -11.28 22.91 0.02
N ALA A 193 -10.57 23.98 -0.34
CA ALA A 193 -9.25 24.25 0.24
C ALA A 193 -9.38 24.84 1.65
N PRO A 194 -8.77 24.20 2.69
CA PRO A 194 -8.86 24.73 4.06
C PRO A 194 -7.90 25.89 4.31
N PHE A 195 -7.01 26.21 3.34
CA PHE A 195 -6.04 27.29 3.39
C PHE A 195 -5.65 27.73 1.97
N PRO A 196 -5.02 28.90 1.77
CA PRO A 196 -4.51 29.36 0.49
C PRO A 196 -3.51 28.38 -0.11
N TYR A 197 -3.65 28.07 -1.40
CA TYR A 197 -2.78 27.16 -2.11
C TYR A 197 -2.46 27.63 -3.53
N ARG A 198 -1.43 27.06 -4.15
CA ARG A 198 -1.03 27.32 -5.53
C ARG A 198 -1.96 26.61 -6.50
N GLN A 199 -3.02 27.30 -6.93
CA GLN A 199 -4.04 26.74 -7.82
C GLN A 199 -3.46 26.29 -9.17
N ASP A 200 -2.43 26.97 -9.66
CA ASP A 200 -1.71 26.62 -10.89
C ASP A 200 -0.99 25.26 -10.80
N ARG A 201 -0.83 24.69 -9.60
CA ARG A 201 -0.11 23.43 -9.38
C ARG A 201 -0.98 22.23 -9.04
N LEU A 202 -2.27 22.40 -8.78
CA LEU A 202 -3.19 21.32 -8.45
C LEU A 202 -4.25 21.16 -9.55
N LEU A 203 -4.41 19.93 -10.03
CA LEU A 203 -5.40 19.58 -11.04
C LEU A 203 -6.19 18.36 -10.55
N PHE A 204 -7.51 18.46 -10.57
CA PHE A 204 -8.42 17.34 -10.30
C PHE A 204 -8.89 16.72 -11.62
N LEU A 205 -8.86 15.39 -11.73
CA LEU A 205 -9.28 14.64 -12.91
C LEU A 205 -10.16 13.46 -12.50
N LYS A 206 -11.29 13.30 -13.18
CA LYS A 206 -12.07 12.07 -13.06
C LYS A 206 -11.31 10.91 -13.72
N MET A 207 -10.99 9.88 -12.96
CA MET A 207 -10.24 8.73 -13.44
C MET A 207 -10.45 7.51 -12.55
N ASP A 208 -10.53 6.32 -13.15
CA ASP A 208 -10.55 5.05 -12.43
C ASP A 208 -9.14 4.72 -11.91
N GLY A 209 -9.00 4.57 -10.59
CA GLY A 209 -7.74 4.23 -9.92
C GLY A 209 -7.21 2.84 -10.26
N SER A 210 -8.04 1.96 -10.80
CA SER A 210 -7.62 0.63 -11.28
C SER A 210 -6.99 0.67 -12.68
N ARG A 211 -7.12 1.80 -13.40
CA ARG A 211 -6.59 1.98 -14.76
C ARG A 211 -6.20 3.42 -15.03
N LEU A 212 -4.95 3.75 -14.78
CA LEU A 212 -4.43 5.10 -14.92
C LEU A 212 -4.14 5.45 -16.39
N GLY A 213 -4.75 6.51 -16.89
CA GLY A 213 -4.60 7.00 -18.27
C GLY A 213 -3.30 7.77 -18.54
N PHE A 214 -2.24 7.56 -17.74
CA PHE A 214 -0.96 8.23 -17.89
C PHE A 214 0.07 7.30 -18.57
N ARG A 215 1.08 7.92 -19.23
CA ARG A 215 2.22 7.19 -19.77
C ARG A 215 3.09 6.63 -18.64
N ASP A 216 3.90 5.64 -18.97
CA ASP A 216 4.92 5.12 -18.06
C ASP A 216 5.91 6.20 -17.66
N GLY A 217 6.35 6.18 -16.41
CA GLY A 217 7.42 7.05 -15.93
C GLY A 217 7.09 8.55 -15.92
N CYS A 218 5.85 8.94 -15.61
CA CYS A 218 5.41 10.34 -15.61
C CYS A 218 5.63 11.05 -14.27
N PHE A 219 5.64 10.32 -13.14
CA PHE A 219 5.58 10.89 -11.81
C PHE A 219 6.80 10.56 -10.98
N ASP A 220 7.20 11.50 -10.14
CA ASP A 220 8.25 11.32 -9.12
C ASP A 220 7.68 10.65 -7.87
N VAL A 221 6.42 10.93 -7.57
CA VAL A 221 5.64 10.37 -6.45
C VAL A 221 4.27 9.98 -6.93
N VAL A 222 3.81 8.82 -6.49
CA VAL A 222 2.39 8.43 -6.51
C VAL A 222 1.97 8.13 -5.08
N TYR A 223 0.77 8.53 -4.67
CA TYR A 223 0.25 8.11 -3.39
C TYR A 223 -1.24 7.74 -3.46
N SER A 224 -1.66 6.86 -2.56
CA SER A 224 -3.05 6.48 -2.36
C SER A 224 -3.26 6.18 -0.87
N LEU A 225 -4.24 6.82 -0.25
CA LEU A 225 -4.46 6.77 1.20
C LEU A 225 -5.84 6.19 1.51
N SER A 226 -5.87 4.94 1.94
CA SER A 226 -7.10 4.17 2.24
C SER A 226 -8.14 4.29 1.12
N SER A 227 -7.74 3.85 -0.07
CA SER A 227 -8.59 3.88 -1.27
C SER A 227 -8.51 2.57 -2.07
N ILE A 228 -7.36 1.89 -2.09
CA ILE A 228 -7.18 0.68 -2.91
C ILE A 228 -8.07 -0.47 -2.48
N GLU A 229 -8.51 -0.51 -1.23
CA GLU A 229 -9.45 -1.50 -0.69
C GLU A 229 -10.82 -1.46 -1.41
N HIS A 230 -11.16 -0.32 -2.02
CA HIS A 230 -12.39 -0.12 -2.78
C HIS A 230 -12.28 -0.50 -4.26
N PHE A 231 -11.09 -0.85 -4.75
CA PHE A 231 -10.82 -1.06 -6.19
C PHE A 231 -11.09 -2.51 -6.67
N GLY A 232 -11.98 -3.22 -5.99
CA GLY A 232 -12.38 -4.57 -6.40
C GLY A 232 -11.60 -5.69 -5.72
N GLY A 233 -11.42 -5.57 -4.40
CA GLY A 233 -10.78 -6.58 -3.54
C GLY A 233 -9.27 -6.71 -3.81
N VAL A 234 -8.69 -7.81 -3.35
CA VAL A 234 -7.22 -8.05 -3.40
C VAL A 234 -6.66 -7.91 -4.81
N GLU A 235 -7.29 -8.52 -5.81
CA GLU A 235 -6.80 -8.49 -7.18
C GLU A 235 -6.97 -7.11 -7.85
N GLY A 236 -8.04 -6.38 -7.49
CA GLY A 236 -8.23 -4.99 -7.92
C GLY A 236 -7.17 -4.07 -7.35
N ALA A 237 -6.94 -4.16 -6.05
CA ALA A 237 -5.89 -3.43 -5.34
C ALA A 237 -4.49 -3.73 -5.91
N ARG A 238 -4.19 -5.02 -6.18
CA ARG A 238 -2.92 -5.44 -6.76
C ARG A 238 -2.70 -4.86 -8.16
N ARG A 239 -3.73 -4.89 -9.03
CA ARG A 239 -3.65 -4.26 -10.36
C ARG A 239 -3.42 -2.76 -10.26
N SER A 240 -4.10 -2.08 -9.34
CA SER A 240 -3.92 -0.65 -9.12
C SER A 240 -2.51 -0.31 -8.65
N VAL A 241 -1.95 -1.07 -7.69
CA VAL A 241 -0.56 -0.90 -7.24
C VAL A 241 0.44 -1.13 -8.39
N ALA A 242 0.23 -2.13 -9.23
CA ALA A 242 1.05 -2.37 -10.41
C ALA A 242 0.98 -1.18 -11.41
N ASP A 243 -0.20 -0.61 -11.63
CA ASP A 243 -0.39 0.52 -12.52
C ASP A 243 0.18 1.83 -11.94
N MET A 244 0.05 2.06 -10.62
CA MET A 244 0.76 3.12 -9.90
C MET A 244 2.28 2.99 -10.06
N GLY A 245 2.81 1.77 -9.93
CA GLY A 245 4.22 1.48 -10.20
C GLY A 245 4.64 1.73 -11.65
N ARG A 246 3.77 1.46 -12.62
CA ARG A 246 4.02 1.72 -14.03
C ARG A 246 4.24 3.21 -14.30
N VAL A 247 3.37 4.06 -13.79
CA VAL A 247 3.41 5.52 -14.03
C VAL A 247 4.50 6.24 -13.24
N LEU A 248 5.11 5.63 -12.24
CA LEU A 248 6.30 6.14 -11.55
C LEU A 248 7.53 6.14 -12.47
N LYS A 249 8.37 7.14 -12.32
CA LYS A 249 9.73 7.16 -12.87
C LYS A 249 10.62 6.13 -12.16
N PRO A 250 11.70 5.61 -12.78
CA PRO A 250 12.75 4.91 -12.04
C PRO A 250 13.24 5.76 -10.85
N GLY A 251 13.39 5.15 -9.68
CA GLY A 251 13.67 5.86 -8.43
C GLY A 251 12.51 6.67 -7.86
N GLY A 252 11.34 6.72 -8.51
CA GLY A 252 10.13 7.33 -7.95
C GLY A 252 9.55 6.50 -6.81
N VAL A 253 8.70 7.10 -5.99
CA VAL A 253 8.16 6.47 -4.77
C VAL A 253 6.64 6.40 -4.81
N LEU A 254 6.10 5.22 -4.50
CA LEU A 254 4.70 5.01 -4.14
C LEU A 254 4.57 5.07 -2.61
N ALA A 255 3.75 6.00 -2.11
CA ALA A 255 3.32 6.10 -0.73
C ALA A 255 1.89 5.55 -0.61
N LEU A 256 1.71 4.46 0.12
CA LEU A 256 0.46 3.72 0.15
C LEU A 256 0.00 3.49 1.58
N ALA A 257 -1.24 3.85 1.88
CA ALA A 257 -1.95 3.42 3.07
C ALA A 257 -3.16 2.56 2.69
N THR A 258 -3.42 1.51 3.47
CA THR A 258 -4.63 0.68 3.33
C THR A 258 -4.95 0.00 4.66
N GLU A 259 -6.09 -0.69 4.72
CA GLU A 259 -6.59 -1.35 5.92
C GLU A 259 -5.86 -2.67 6.19
N TRP A 260 -5.33 -2.82 7.41
CA TRP A 260 -4.60 -3.99 7.88
C TRP A 260 -5.33 -4.66 9.04
N CYS A 261 -5.75 -5.91 8.84
CA CYS A 261 -6.36 -6.71 9.90
C CYS A 261 -5.31 -7.07 10.96
N VAL A 262 -5.51 -6.56 12.18
CA VAL A 262 -4.65 -6.84 13.34
C VAL A 262 -5.09 -8.11 14.06
N ARG A 263 -6.42 -8.32 14.16
CA ARG A 263 -7.02 -9.46 14.87
C ARG A 263 -8.38 -9.81 14.25
N GLY A 264 -8.72 -11.06 14.34
CA GLY A 264 -10.00 -11.57 13.84
C GLY A 264 -9.90 -11.98 12.37
N ARG A 265 -11.00 -11.87 11.64
CA ARG A 265 -11.10 -12.32 10.25
C ARG A 265 -11.15 -11.15 9.30
N ALA A 266 -10.15 -11.03 8.46
CA ALA A 266 -10.14 -10.08 7.36
C ALA A 266 -11.29 -10.38 6.39
N ALA A 267 -12.07 -9.37 6.04
CA ALA A 267 -13.19 -9.48 5.11
C ALA A 267 -13.51 -8.12 4.47
N GLY A 268 -14.12 -8.13 3.29
CA GLY A 268 -14.52 -6.91 2.59
C GLY A 268 -13.31 -6.04 2.25
N GLU A 269 -13.30 -4.85 2.79
CA GLU A 269 -12.28 -3.82 2.57
C GLU A 269 -11.09 -3.91 3.53
N VAL A 270 -11.11 -4.85 4.48
CA VAL A 270 -10.01 -5.07 5.42
C VAL A 270 -9.16 -6.23 4.95
N PHE A 271 -7.90 -5.98 4.65
CA PHE A 271 -6.96 -6.99 4.16
C PHE A 271 -6.21 -7.69 5.29
N SER A 272 -5.93 -8.99 5.11
CA SER A 272 -4.99 -9.68 6.01
C SER A 272 -3.54 -9.23 5.75
N PRO A 273 -2.63 -9.48 6.70
CA PRO A 273 -1.21 -9.22 6.50
C PRO A 273 -0.63 -9.85 5.22
N GLU A 274 -1.05 -11.08 4.91
CA GLU A 274 -0.63 -11.80 3.71
C GLU A 274 -1.19 -11.16 2.45
N GLN A 275 -2.45 -10.73 2.48
CA GLN A 275 -3.08 -10.04 1.35
C GLN A 275 -2.39 -8.71 1.06
N VAL A 276 -2.07 -7.90 2.08
CA VAL A 276 -1.32 -6.65 1.87
C VAL A 276 0.05 -6.95 1.26
N ARG A 277 0.79 -7.94 1.79
CA ARG A 277 2.08 -8.34 1.22
C ARG A 277 1.95 -8.80 -0.23
N HIS A 278 0.89 -9.53 -0.57
CA HIS A 278 0.60 -9.94 -1.95
C HIS A 278 0.25 -8.76 -2.85
N ILE A 279 -0.53 -7.79 -2.37
CA ILE A 279 -0.90 -6.58 -3.12
C ILE A 279 0.33 -5.76 -3.51
N ILE A 280 1.29 -5.60 -2.60
CA ILE A 280 2.50 -4.80 -2.83
C ILE A 280 3.65 -5.57 -3.48
N ASP A 281 3.54 -6.89 -3.62
CA ASP A 281 4.57 -7.71 -4.27
C ASP A 281 4.57 -7.48 -5.80
N HIS A 282 5.52 -6.66 -6.24
CA HIS A 282 5.65 -6.31 -7.66
C HIS A 282 7.13 -6.29 -8.07
N PRO A 283 7.50 -6.88 -9.23
CA PRO A 283 8.91 -7.06 -9.63
C PRO A 283 9.70 -5.75 -9.80
N ARG A 284 9.02 -4.63 -10.00
CA ARG A 284 9.64 -3.31 -10.19
C ARG A 284 9.45 -2.36 -9.01
N LEU A 285 8.91 -2.82 -7.90
CA LEU A 285 8.72 -2.03 -6.68
C LEU A 285 9.43 -2.72 -5.52
N ARG A 286 10.07 -1.95 -4.67
CA ARG A 286 10.78 -2.43 -3.49
C ARG A 286 10.38 -1.61 -2.27
N LEU A 287 10.00 -2.27 -1.17
CA LEU A 287 9.82 -1.60 0.11
C LEU A 287 11.10 -0.84 0.51
N VAL A 288 10.96 0.40 0.94
CA VAL A 288 12.09 1.19 1.43
C VAL A 288 12.58 0.71 2.80
N GLN A 289 11.70 0.06 3.57
CA GLN A 289 11.96 -0.53 4.88
C GLN A 289 11.06 -1.75 5.10
N PRO A 290 11.42 -2.71 5.98
CA PRO A 290 10.50 -3.72 6.47
C PRO A 290 9.27 -3.05 7.11
N ILE A 291 8.11 -3.69 6.97
CA ILE A 291 6.90 -3.24 7.66
C ILE A 291 7.07 -3.56 9.16
N ASP A 292 6.97 -2.55 10.00
CA ASP A 292 6.81 -2.75 11.44
C ASP A 292 5.31 -3.02 11.71
N ASP A 293 4.98 -4.29 11.83
CA ASP A 293 3.61 -4.77 12.06
C ASP A 293 3.27 -4.98 13.55
N ARG A 294 4.14 -4.49 14.45
CA ARG A 294 3.86 -4.55 15.88
C ARG A 294 2.74 -3.60 16.24
N VAL A 295 1.70 -4.15 16.87
CA VAL A 295 0.67 -3.34 17.51
C VAL A 295 1.28 -2.64 18.71
N TRP A 296 0.94 -1.37 18.92
CA TRP A 296 1.49 -0.54 20.01
C TRP A 296 0.99 -0.98 21.38
N ASP A 297 1.90 -1.07 22.37
CA ASP A 297 1.59 -1.48 23.74
C ASP A 297 1.07 -0.33 24.62
N ARG A 298 1.26 0.92 24.20
CA ARG A 298 0.99 2.11 25.03
C ARG A 298 -0.47 2.57 25.05
N TYR A 299 -1.29 2.05 24.17
CA TYR A 299 -2.67 2.49 23.99
C TYR A 299 -3.60 1.28 24.06
N GLU A 300 -3.87 0.86 25.31
CA GLU A 300 -4.97 -0.06 25.61
C GLU A 300 -6.32 0.66 25.40
N THR A 301 -6.54 1.21 24.22
CA THR A 301 -7.86 1.68 23.86
C THR A 301 -8.64 0.52 23.25
N ASP A 302 -9.84 0.31 23.74
CA ASP A 302 -10.78 -0.59 23.07
C ASP A 302 -10.94 -0.13 21.61
N PRO A 303 -10.99 -1.07 20.66
CA PRO A 303 -11.21 -0.72 19.26
C PRO A 303 -12.52 0.04 19.10
N VAL A 304 -12.50 1.12 18.33
CA VAL A 304 -13.71 1.88 17.97
C VAL A 304 -14.61 0.99 17.12
N ASP A 305 -15.77 0.61 17.64
CA ASP A 305 -16.75 -0.17 16.89
C ASP A 305 -17.53 0.74 15.93
N LEU A 306 -17.25 0.61 14.64
CA LEU A 306 -17.83 1.46 13.59
C LEU A 306 -19.35 1.33 13.44
N ARG A 307 -19.95 0.28 14.01
CA ARG A 307 -21.42 0.10 14.05
C ARG A 307 -22.07 0.85 15.20
N VAL A 308 -21.30 1.15 16.26
CA VAL A 308 -21.78 1.81 17.48
C VAL A 308 -21.56 3.31 17.39
N ASP A 309 -20.32 3.72 17.27
CA ASP A 309 -19.94 5.13 17.11
C ASP A 309 -18.67 5.28 16.28
N ARG A 310 -18.84 5.51 14.99
CA ARG A 310 -17.74 5.70 14.03
C ARG A 310 -16.97 7.01 14.16
N PHE A 311 -17.42 7.91 15.01
CA PHE A 311 -16.76 9.21 15.28
C PHE A 311 -16.00 9.23 16.59
N GLN A 312 -16.05 8.13 17.34
CA GLN A 312 -15.30 8.01 18.59
C GLN A 312 -13.80 8.21 18.36
N THR A 313 -13.15 8.93 19.25
CA THR A 313 -11.70 9.13 19.28
C THR A 313 -11.10 8.60 20.59
N PRO A 314 -9.84 8.16 20.59
CA PRO A 314 -8.90 8.11 19.47
C PRO A 314 -9.29 7.07 18.41
N HIS A 315 -9.37 7.49 17.16
CA HIS A 315 -9.81 6.69 16.01
C HIS A 315 -8.62 6.02 15.30
N MET A 316 -7.89 5.18 16.04
CA MET A 316 -6.65 4.55 15.55
C MET A 316 -6.80 3.05 15.34
N LEU A 317 -7.48 2.35 16.23
CA LEU A 317 -7.81 0.94 16.13
C LEU A 317 -9.32 0.81 15.96
N LEU A 318 -9.73 0.13 14.91
CA LEU A 318 -11.12 0.05 14.51
C LEU A 318 -11.63 -1.38 14.58
N LYS A 319 -12.93 -1.52 14.79
CA LYS A 319 -13.64 -2.80 14.73
C LYS A 319 -14.79 -2.69 13.76
N HIS A 320 -14.85 -3.64 12.83
CA HIS A 320 -16.00 -3.87 11.97
C HIS A 320 -16.21 -5.37 11.82
N ASP A 321 -17.39 -5.85 12.18
CA ASP A 321 -17.72 -7.28 12.29
C ASP A 321 -16.72 -8.02 13.20
N GLU A 322 -16.06 -9.06 12.67
CA GLU A 322 -15.04 -9.84 13.36
C GLU A 322 -13.62 -9.27 13.18
N ALA A 323 -13.45 -8.26 12.35
CA ALA A 323 -12.15 -7.67 12.08
C ALA A 323 -11.85 -6.54 13.05
N ILE A 324 -10.67 -6.58 13.68
CA ILE A 324 -10.02 -5.44 14.33
C ILE A 324 -8.87 -5.03 13.43
N PHE A 325 -8.80 -3.76 13.03
CA PHE A 325 -7.89 -3.29 12.01
C PHE A 325 -7.41 -1.86 12.26
N THR A 326 -6.36 -1.50 11.56
CA THR A 326 -5.82 -0.13 11.51
C THR A 326 -5.22 0.10 10.14
N SER A 327 -4.78 1.33 9.82
CA SER A 327 -4.03 1.57 8.59
C SER A 327 -2.63 1.00 8.68
N VAL A 328 -2.16 0.35 7.61
CA VAL A 328 -0.74 0.14 7.36
C VAL A 328 -0.25 1.18 6.37
N PHE A 329 0.92 1.76 6.62
CA PHE A 329 1.57 2.67 5.70
C PHE A 329 2.85 2.05 5.15
N VAL A 330 3.02 2.09 3.83
CA VAL A 330 4.22 1.57 3.16
C VAL A 330 4.75 2.56 2.11
N PHE A 331 6.06 2.60 1.97
CA PHE A 331 6.74 3.29 0.88
C PHE A 331 7.43 2.26 0.00
N LEU A 332 7.18 2.34 -1.30
CA LEU A 332 7.75 1.47 -2.31
C LEU A 332 8.52 2.30 -3.32
N GLU A 333 9.78 2.00 -3.52
CA GLU A 333 10.61 2.64 -4.54
C GLU A 333 10.56 1.85 -5.85
N LYS A 334 10.44 2.54 -6.98
CA LYS A 334 10.55 1.92 -8.32
C LYS A 334 12.01 1.69 -8.68
N ILE A 335 12.38 0.43 -8.90
CA ILE A 335 13.70 -0.04 -9.30
C ILE A 335 13.79 -0.26 -10.81
#